data_d7b4660ba2f3073120b70939f0c500d8
#
_entry.id   d7b4660ba2f3073120b70939f0c500d8
#
_cell.length_a   1.000
_cell.length_b   1.000
_cell.length_c   1.000
_cell.angle_alpha   90.00
_cell.angle_beta   90.00
_cell.angle_gamma   90.00
#
_symmetry.space_group_name_H-M   'P 1'
#
loop_
_entity.id
_entity.type
_entity.pdbx_description
1 polymer ?
#
loop_
_entity_poly.entity_id
_entity_poly.type
_entity_poly.pdbx_seq_one_letter_code
_entity_poly.pdbx_strand_id
1 'polypeptide(L)'
;ENTKPYNAGEGIIMPLDEEGYFTVHAIAVAEDYKNSQEAIFIYAYPDAVQSPYANIPSGSVDLGTKVLLKNRTEGASIHYTIKTDGTEPADPTISSSVFDETQPIVINGKTVIKAFAVKNSVKSAVVTLTYTTKDQLAPPEASIESGAMVSRGTKLKLTAASGATIYYTTDGSDPTD
;
A
#
# COMPACT_ATOMS: atom_id res chain seq x y z
N GLU A 1 32.59 -4.17 2.16
CA GLU A 1 31.66 -3.17 1.54
C GLU A 1 32.13 -2.89 0.12
N ASN A 2 31.27 -3.12 -0.85
CA ASN A 2 31.60 -3.02 -2.29
C ASN A 2 31.01 -1.75 -2.93
N THR A 3 30.93 -0.65 -2.16
CA THR A 3 30.47 0.64 -2.68
C THR A 3 31.49 1.22 -3.66
N LYS A 4 31.06 1.53 -4.88
CA LYS A 4 31.90 2.10 -5.94
C LYS A 4 31.31 3.42 -6.42
N PRO A 5 32.12 4.43 -6.77
CA PRO A 5 31.63 5.61 -7.45
C PRO A 5 31.08 5.25 -8.83
N TYR A 6 29.94 5.83 -9.19
CA TYR A 6 29.32 5.61 -10.50
C TYR A 6 30.10 6.41 -11.59
N ASN A 7 30.48 5.73 -12.66
CA ASN A 7 31.04 6.32 -13.84
C ASN A 7 30.03 6.26 -14.99
N ALA A 8 29.51 7.40 -15.41
CA ALA A 8 28.50 7.47 -16.47
C ALA A 8 29.01 6.95 -17.84
N GLY A 9 30.31 6.98 -18.08
CA GLY A 9 30.93 6.47 -19.31
C GLY A 9 30.95 4.93 -19.38
N GLU A 10 30.97 4.25 -18.25
CA GLU A 10 31.05 2.79 -18.17
C GLU A 10 29.68 2.13 -17.89
N GLY A 11 28.78 2.86 -17.22
CA GLY A 11 27.52 2.32 -16.78
C GLY A 11 27.66 1.24 -15.69
N ILE A 12 26.58 0.53 -15.39
CA ILE A 12 26.54 -0.63 -14.48
C ILE A 12 26.26 -1.86 -15.31
N ILE A 13 27.22 -2.78 -15.35
CA ILE A 13 27.05 -4.07 -16.04
C ILE A 13 26.28 -5.01 -15.14
N MET A 14 25.13 -5.51 -15.63
CA MET A 14 24.34 -6.52 -14.92
C MET A 14 25.06 -7.88 -15.02
N PRO A 15 25.24 -8.60 -13.88
CA PRO A 15 25.87 -9.92 -13.89
C PRO A 15 25.07 -10.92 -14.72
N LEU A 16 25.78 -11.87 -15.34
CA LEU A 16 25.16 -12.91 -16.20
C LEU A 16 24.67 -14.14 -15.43
N ASP A 17 25.06 -14.29 -14.18
CA ASP A 17 24.92 -15.47 -13.33
C ASP A 17 23.99 -15.27 -12.13
N GLU A 18 23.30 -14.15 -12.04
CA GLU A 18 22.36 -13.85 -10.97
C GLU A 18 20.97 -14.47 -11.24
N GLU A 19 20.40 -15.05 -10.21
CA GLU A 19 19.05 -15.63 -10.28
C GLU A 19 17.97 -14.55 -10.32
N GLY A 20 17.35 -14.38 -11.46
CA GLY A 20 16.03 -13.76 -11.57
C GLY A 20 15.99 -12.23 -11.59
N TYR A 21 16.74 -11.50 -10.78
CA TYR A 21 16.75 -10.04 -10.76
C TYR A 21 18.06 -9.46 -10.22
N PHE A 22 18.31 -8.21 -10.58
CA PHE A 22 19.46 -7.43 -10.17
C PHE A 22 19.01 -6.16 -9.47
N THR A 23 19.58 -5.88 -8.31
CA THR A 23 19.24 -4.71 -7.51
C THR A 23 20.42 -3.73 -7.44
N VAL A 24 20.14 -2.48 -7.75
CA VAL A 24 21.11 -1.37 -7.59
C VAL A 24 20.65 -0.48 -6.45
N HIS A 25 21.52 -0.30 -5.46
CA HIS A 25 21.36 0.65 -4.38
C HIS A 25 22.26 1.86 -4.66
N ALA A 26 21.72 3.06 -4.66
CA ALA A 26 22.48 4.27 -4.97
C ALA A 26 22.13 5.44 -4.03
N ILE A 27 23.15 6.21 -3.69
CA ILE A 27 23.03 7.51 -3.05
C ILE A 27 23.78 8.56 -3.86
N ALA A 28 23.32 9.78 -3.85
CA ALA A 28 24.06 10.93 -4.37
C ALA A 28 24.76 11.66 -3.22
N VAL A 29 26.02 12.00 -3.44
CA VAL A 29 26.87 12.72 -2.49
C VAL A 29 27.49 13.91 -3.21
N ALA A 30 27.46 15.10 -2.60
CA ALA A 30 28.17 16.30 -3.08
C ALA A 30 28.75 17.08 -1.89
N GLU A 31 29.82 17.82 -2.14
CA GLU A 31 30.41 18.72 -1.15
C GLU A 31 29.38 19.78 -0.75
N ASP A 32 29.31 20.11 0.53
CA ASP A 32 28.35 21.06 1.13
C ASP A 32 26.87 20.65 1.10
N TYR A 33 26.55 19.42 0.68
CA TYR A 33 25.20 18.87 0.74
C TYR A 33 25.10 17.66 1.68
N LYS A 34 23.93 17.44 2.26
CA LYS A 34 23.64 16.16 2.89
C LYS A 34 23.47 15.10 1.81
N ASN A 35 23.94 13.88 2.10
CA ASN A 35 23.72 12.74 1.23
C ASN A 35 22.22 12.59 0.94
N SER A 36 21.88 12.18 -0.28
CA SER A 36 20.51 11.84 -0.62
C SER A 36 20.01 10.66 0.21
N GLN A 37 18.70 10.45 0.24
CA GLN A 37 18.14 9.16 0.62
C GLN A 37 18.61 8.10 -0.38
N GLU A 38 18.63 6.85 0.08
CA GLU A 38 18.95 5.72 -0.79
C GLU A 38 17.87 5.56 -1.88
N ALA A 39 18.29 5.40 -3.11
CA ALA A 39 17.46 4.99 -4.23
C ALA A 39 17.74 3.52 -4.54
N ILE A 40 16.68 2.73 -4.68
CA ILE A 40 16.75 1.31 -4.98
C ILE A 40 16.13 1.07 -6.34
N PHE A 41 16.90 0.47 -7.26
CA PHE A 41 16.46 0.12 -8.61
C PHE A 41 16.52 -1.40 -8.75
N ILE A 42 15.40 -2.02 -9.16
CA ILE A 42 15.30 -3.47 -9.34
C ILE A 42 15.02 -3.76 -10.80
N TYR A 43 15.86 -4.59 -11.41
CA TYR A 43 15.74 -5.02 -12.79
C TYR A 43 15.54 -6.53 -12.84
N ALA A 44 14.61 -7.00 -13.67
CA ALA A 44 14.37 -8.42 -13.89
C ALA A 44 14.95 -8.87 -15.22
N TYR A 45 15.54 -10.06 -15.25
CA TYR A 45 15.90 -10.70 -16.51
C TYR A 45 14.65 -11.19 -17.26
N PRO A 46 14.71 -11.39 -18.60
CA PRO A 46 13.54 -11.77 -19.39
C PRO A 46 12.88 -13.09 -18.97
N ASP A 47 13.63 -14.00 -18.37
CA ASP A 47 13.20 -15.31 -17.84
C ASP A 47 12.85 -15.26 -16.35
N ALA A 48 13.04 -14.14 -15.70
CA ALA A 48 12.76 -13.97 -14.28
C ALA A 48 11.26 -13.86 -14.01
N VAL A 49 10.83 -14.44 -12.89
CA VAL A 49 9.51 -14.21 -12.35
C VAL A 49 9.51 -12.88 -11.60
N GLN A 50 8.70 -11.93 -12.06
CA GLN A 50 8.61 -10.63 -11.43
C GLN A 50 7.87 -10.70 -10.09
N SER A 51 8.28 -9.84 -9.15
CA SER A 51 7.61 -9.74 -7.85
C SER A 51 6.16 -9.28 -8.00
N PRO A 52 5.25 -9.78 -7.15
CA PRO A 52 3.88 -9.31 -7.12
C PRO A 52 3.78 -7.82 -6.78
N TYR A 53 2.71 -7.19 -7.21
CA TYR A 53 2.34 -5.83 -6.81
C TYR A 53 0.85 -5.78 -6.49
N ALA A 54 0.44 -4.78 -5.74
CA ALA A 54 -0.96 -4.57 -5.43
C ALA A 54 -1.59 -3.52 -6.37
N ASN A 55 -2.89 -3.65 -6.67
CA ASN A 55 -3.65 -2.64 -7.40
C ASN A 55 -3.75 -1.31 -6.64
N ILE A 56 -3.58 -1.33 -5.31
CA ILE A 56 -3.58 -0.16 -4.43
C ILE A 56 -2.23 -0.16 -3.70
N PRO A 57 -1.44 0.93 -3.76
CA PRO A 57 -0.18 1.04 -3.03
C PRO A 57 -0.35 0.88 -1.51
N SER A 58 0.72 0.42 -0.85
CA SER A 58 0.80 0.42 0.63
C SER A 58 0.52 1.79 1.21
N GLY A 59 -0.14 1.84 2.35
CA GLY A 59 -0.43 3.10 3.05
C GLY A 59 -1.77 3.09 3.76
N SER A 60 -2.28 4.29 4.04
CA SER A 60 -3.57 4.49 4.67
C SER A 60 -4.68 4.45 3.61
N VAL A 61 -5.67 3.58 3.83
CA VAL A 61 -6.79 3.34 2.92
C VAL A 61 -8.12 3.42 3.67
N ASP A 62 -9.23 3.50 2.96
CA ASP A 62 -10.55 3.47 3.58
C ASP A 62 -10.87 2.07 4.10
N LEU A 63 -11.65 2.00 5.18
CA LEU A 63 -12.15 0.73 5.73
C LEU A 63 -12.92 -0.05 4.66
N GLY A 64 -12.64 -1.33 4.53
CA GLY A 64 -13.26 -2.18 3.51
C GLY A 64 -12.61 -2.12 2.13
N THR A 65 -11.49 -1.39 1.98
CA THR A 65 -10.74 -1.35 0.71
C THR A 65 -10.35 -2.75 0.27
N LYS A 66 -10.59 -3.04 -1.02
CA LYS A 66 -10.30 -4.34 -1.64
C LYS A 66 -8.97 -4.29 -2.37
N VAL A 67 -8.00 -5.05 -1.89
CA VAL A 67 -6.67 -5.19 -2.46
C VAL A 67 -6.58 -6.45 -3.29
N LEU A 68 -6.10 -6.31 -4.53
CA LEU A 68 -5.77 -7.40 -5.45
C LEU A 68 -4.26 -7.47 -5.63
N LEU A 69 -3.70 -8.66 -5.46
CA LEU A 69 -2.31 -8.92 -5.82
C LEU A 69 -2.25 -9.27 -7.30
N LYS A 70 -1.29 -8.70 -8.01
CA LYS A 70 -1.08 -8.88 -9.44
C LYS A 70 0.37 -9.25 -9.74
N ASN A 71 0.61 -9.91 -10.85
CA ASN A 71 1.94 -10.19 -11.37
C ASN A 71 2.01 -9.88 -12.86
N ARG A 72 3.17 -9.43 -13.34
CA ARG A 72 3.42 -9.17 -14.76
C ARG A 72 3.95 -10.40 -15.51
N THR A 73 4.39 -11.44 -14.79
CA THR A 73 4.81 -12.71 -15.39
C THR A 73 3.56 -13.55 -15.65
N GLU A 74 3.19 -13.69 -16.92
CA GLU A 74 2.02 -14.46 -17.33
C GLU A 74 2.12 -15.91 -16.85
N GLY A 75 1.04 -16.44 -16.26
CA GLY A 75 0.97 -17.80 -15.73
C GLY A 75 1.75 -18.03 -14.43
N ALA A 76 2.24 -16.99 -13.76
CA ALA A 76 2.81 -17.11 -12.43
C ALA A 76 1.72 -17.19 -11.36
N SER A 77 1.89 -18.05 -10.36
CA SER A 77 1.04 -18.10 -9.16
C SER A 77 1.60 -17.21 -8.07
N ILE A 78 0.75 -16.50 -7.36
CA ILE A 78 1.16 -15.65 -6.24
C ILE A 78 0.86 -16.37 -4.93
N HIS A 79 1.88 -16.63 -4.13
CA HIS A 79 1.76 -17.17 -2.78
C HIS A 79 1.90 -16.04 -1.77
N TYR A 80 1.08 -16.06 -0.71
CA TYR A 80 1.09 -14.98 0.27
C TYR A 80 0.84 -15.48 1.69
N THR A 81 1.26 -14.65 2.64
CA THR A 81 0.92 -14.70 4.06
C THR A 81 0.38 -13.35 4.49
N ILE A 82 -0.49 -13.33 5.49
CA ILE A 82 -1.17 -12.12 5.94
C ILE A 82 -1.32 -12.10 7.44
N LYS A 83 -1.19 -10.92 8.05
CA LYS A 83 -1.62 -10.62 9.41
C LYS A 83 -2.41 -9.33 9.46
N THR A 84 -3.48 -9.34 10.26
CA THR A 84 -4.45 -8.23 10.39
C THR A 84 -4.35 -7.52 11.73
N ASP A 85 -3.34 -7.83 12.53
CA ASP A 85 -3.01 -7.20 13.80
C ASP A 85 -1.88 -6.14 13.69
N GLY A 86 -1.37 -5.93 12.48
CA GLY A 86 -0.27 -5.03 12.17
C GLY A 86 1.12 -5.61 12.47
N THR A 87 1.22 -6.85 12.93
CA THR A 87 2.51 -7.54 13.07
C THR A 87 2.94 -8.13 11.73
N GLU A 88 4.23 -8.37 11.59
CA GLU A 88 4.79 -8.93 10.35
C GLU A 88 4.51 -10.44 10.27
N PRO A 89 3.91 -10.95 9.16
CA PRO A 89 3.78 -12.38 8.94
C PRO A 89 5.13 -13.00 8.57
N ALA A 90 5.24 -14.32 8.74
CA ALA A 90 6.37 -15.08 8.20
C ALA A 90 6.42 -14.96 6.67
N ASP A 91 7.62 -15.09 6.10
CA ASP A 91 7.77 -15.11 4.65
C ASP A 91 6.96 -16.26 4.02
N PRO A 92 6.26 -16.02 2.92
CA PRO A 92 5.47 -17.04 2.27
C PRO A 92 6.37 -18.12 1.63
N THR A 93 5.87 -19.33 1.62
CA THR A 93 6.48 -20.50 0.98
C THR A 93 5.58 -21.03 -0.14
N ILE A 94 6.05 -22.01 -0.91
CA ILE A 94 5.22 -22.69 -1.93
C ILE A 94 4.01 -23.41 -1.33
N SER A 95 4.00 -23.66 -0.01
CA SER A 95 2.88 -24.25 0.73
C SER A 95 1.93 -23.18 1.31
N SER A 96 2.26 -21.91 1.19
CA SER A 96 1.39 -20.81 1.62
C SER A 96 0.19 -20.66 0.69
N SER A 97 -0.84 -19.94 1.15
CA SER A 97 -2.06 -19.69 0.36
C SER A 97 -1.72 -19.08 -1.00
N VAL A 98 -2.40 -19.57 -2.03
CA VAL A 98 -2.34 -19.00 -3.38
C VAL A 98 -3.39 -17.92 -3.48
N PHE A 99 -3.02 -16.77 -4.03
CA PHE A 99 -3.94 -15.66 -4.22
C PHE A 99 -4.91 -15.96 -5.36
N ASP A 100 -6.21 -15.75 -5.09
CA ASP A 100 -7.30 -15.85 -6.05
C ASP A 100 -7.84 -14.44 -6.35
N GLU A 101 -7.76 -14.00 -7.59
CA GLU A 101 -8.24 -12.67 -8.02
C GLU A 101 -9.74 -12.48 -7.83
N THR A 102 -10.53 -13.56 -7.74
CA THR A 102 -11.96 -13.49 -7.46
C THR A 102 -12.26 -13.22 -5.99
N GLN A 103 -11.26 -13.33 -5.12
CA GLN A 103 -11.36 -13.12 -3.67
C GLN A 103 -10.37 -12.05 -3.21
N PRO A 104 -10.70 -10.77 -3.39
CA PRO A 104 -9.81 -9.68 -2.97
C PRO A 104 -9.61 -9.68 -1.45
N ILE A 105 -8.41 -9.27 -1.04
CA ILE A 105 -8.09 -9.05 0.39
C ILE A 105 -8.78 -7.78 0.84
N VAL A 106 -9.67 -7.88 1.84
CA VAL A 106 -10.40 -6.73 2.40
C VAL A 106 -9.62 -6.15 3.58
N ILE A 107 -9.30 -4.86 3.52
CA ILE A 107 -8.56 -4.15 4.57
C ILE A 107 -9.54 -3.58 5.60
N ASN A 108 -9.57 -4.18 6.78
CA ASN A 108 -10.45 -3.78 7.89
C ASN A 108 -9.67 -3.24 9.11
N GLY A 109 -8.37 -2.97 8.94
CA GLY A 109 -7.49 -2.48 9.99
C GLY A 109 -6.03 -2.57 9.57
N LYS A 110 -5.12 -2.53 10.55
CA LYS A 110 -3.69 -2.71 10.28
C LYS A 110 -3.43 -4.07 9.68
N THR A 111 -2.99 -4.12 8.43
CA THR A 111 -2.78 -5.36 7.68
C THR A 111 -1.39 -5.36 7.06
N VAL A 112 -0.65 -6.45 7.27
CA VAL A 112 0.64 -6.70 6.61
C VAL A 112 0.51 -7.95 5.75
N ILE A 113 0.87 -7.84 4.49
CA ILE A 113 0.85 -8.93 3.50
C ILE A 113 2.28 -9.12 2.99
N LYS A 114 2.77 -10.36 3.01
CA LYS A 114 3.99 -10.74 2.30
C LYS A 114 3.62 -11.66 1.15
N ALA A 115 4.20 -11.43 -0.01
CA ALA A 115 3.88 -12.22 -1.20
C ALA A 115 5.09 -12.41 -2.12
N PHE A 116 5.14 -13.54 -2.79
CA PHE A 116 6.04 -13.79 -3.90
C PHE A 116 5.30 -14.51 -5.02
N ALA A 117 5.83 -14.43 -6.24
CA ALA A 117 5.30 -15.16 -7.39
C ALA A 117 6.20 -16.35 -7.74
N VAL A 118 5.61 -17.39 -8.32
CA VAL A 118 6.35 -18.57 -8.80
C VAL A 118 5.80 -19.03 -10.14
N LYS A 119 6.72 -19.38 -11.05
CA LYS A 119 6.43 -20.03 -12.34
C LYS A 119 7.54 -21.01 -12.67
N ASN A 120 7.21 -22.24 -13.06
CA ASN A 120 8.19 -23.29 -13.43
C ASN A 120 9.30 -23.47 -12.38
N SER A 121 8.95 -23.44 -11.10
CA SER A 121 9.86 -23.52 -9.94
C SER A 121 10.79 -22.32 -9.74
N VAL A 122 10.77 -21.31 -10.61
CA VAL A 122 11.48 -20.04 -10.42
C VAL A 122 10.62 -19.12 -9.53
N LYS A 123 11.23 -18.54 -8.50
CA LYS A 123 10.57 -17.66 -7.53
C LYS A 123 10.99 -16.21 -7.76
N SER A 124 10.07 -15.30 -7.53
CA SER A 124 10.41 -13.88 -7.40
C SER A 124 10.96 -13.54 -6.01
N ALA A 125 11.44 -12.29 -5.84
CA ALA A 125 11.61 -11.72 -4.50
C ALA A 125 10.27 -11.62 -3.76
N VAL A 126 10.34 -11.68 -2.41
CA VAL A 126 9.21 -11.44 -1.53
C VAL A 126 8.97 -9.93 -1.42
N VAL A 127 7.74 -9.50 -1.59
CA VAL A 127 7.31 -8.12 -1.32
C VAL A 127 6.54 -8.06 -0.02
N THR A 128 6.67 -6.93 0.69
CA THR A 128 5.87 -6.62 1.88
C THR A 128 4.97 -5.42 1.59
N LEU A 129 3.69 -5.60 1.82
CA LEU A 129 2.67 -4.58 1.64
C LEU A 129 2.01 -4.30 2.99
N THR A 130 1.99 -3.04 3.40
CA THR A 130 1.45 -2.62 4.70
C THR A 130 0.31 -1.65 4.49
N TYR A 131 -0.83 -1.94 5.10
CA TYR A 131 -2.02 -1.10 5.06
C TYR A 131 -2.46 -0.73 6.47
N THR A 132 -2.99 0.49 6.59
CA THR A 132 -3.73 0.96 7.77
C THR A 132 -5.06 1.53 7.29
N THR A 133 -6.10 1.47 8.11
CA THR A 133 -7.35 2.17 7.81
C THR A 133 -7.31 3.60 8.33
N LYS A 134 -7.91 4.53 7.57
CA LYS A 134 -8.22 5.87 8.08
C LYS A 134 -9.29 5.73 9.16
N ASP A 135 -9.14 6.48 10.25
CA ASP A 135 -10.20 6.59 11.23
C ASP A 135 -11.38 7.34 10.59
N GLN A 136 -12.57 6.74 10.65
CA GLN A 136 -13.78 7.42 10.21
C GLN A 136 -14.17 8.45 11.26
N LEU A 137 -14.39 9.69 10.83
CA LEU A 137 -14.93 10.71 11.71
C LEU A 137 -16.33 10.31 12.21
N ALA A 138 -16.60 10.56 13.49
CA ALA A 138 -17.96 10.45 14.00
C ALA A 138 -18.87 11.49 13.29
N PRO A 139 -20.14 11.14 13.06
CA PRO A 139 -21.10 12.11 12.55
C PRO A 139 -21.17 13.36 13.41
N PRO A 140 -21.48 14.53 12.83
CA PRO A 140 -21.71 15.73 13.61
C PRO A 140 -22.86 15.57 14.61
N GLU A 141 -22.70 16.14 15.80
CA GLU A 141 -23.73 16.18 16.84
C GLU A 141 -24.50 17.51 16.78
N ALA A 142 -25.79 17.44 16.99
CA ALA A 142 -26.67 18.60 17.02
C ALA A 142 -26.94 19.07 18.45
N SER A 143 -26.98 20.39 18.67
CA SER A 143 -27.29 20.99 19.97
C SER A 143 -28.76 20.80 20.43
N ILE A 144 -29.60 20.34 19.53
CA ILE A 144 -31.01 20.04 19.77
C ILE A 144 -31.28 18.65 19.22
N GLU A 145 -31.93 17.80 20.01
CA GLU A 145 -32.21 16.43 19.65
C GLU A 145 -33.10 16.34 18.39
N SER A 146 -32.81 15.37 17.53
CA SER A 146 -33.62 15.14 16.33
C SER A 146 -35.06 14.75 16.70
N GLY A 147 -36.04 15.40 16.05
CA GLY A 147 -37.46 15.22 16.36
C GLY A 147 -38.02 16.16 17.43
N ALA A 148 -37.19 16.98 18.07
CA ALA A 148 -37.67 17.98 19.04
C ALA A 148 -38.52 19.04 18.38
N MET A 149 -39.60 19.50 19.07
CA MET A 149 -40.37 20.66 18.65
C MET A 149 -39.64 21.96 19.02
N VAL A 150 -39.40 22.79 18.03
CA VAL A 150 -38.67 24.05 18.19
C VAL A 150 -39.47 25.24 17.65
N SER A 151 -39.26 26.40 18.22
CA SER A 151 -39.88 27.64 17.72
C SER A 151 -39.23 28.10 16.40
N ARG A 152 -39.98 28.81 15.55
CA ARG A 152 -39.41 29.39 14.34
C ARG A 152 -38.29 30.38 14.70
N GLY A 153 -37.16 30.29 13.99
CA GLY A 153 -35.99 31.13 14.25
C GLY A 153 -35.02 30.56 15.30
N THR A 154 -35.31 29.37 15.88
CA THR A 154 -34.34 28.68 16.76
C THR A 154 -33.06 28.38 15.99
N LYS A 155 -31.91 28.67 16.59
CA LYS A 155 -30.59 28.35 16.01
C LYS A 155 -30.12 26.97 16.44
N LEU A 156 -29.91 26.10 15.49
CA LEU A 156 -29.23 24.81 15.66
C LEU A 156 -27.73 25.01 15.56
N LYS A 157 -26.97 24.40 16.46
CA LYS A 157 -25.51 24.31 16.36
C LYS A 157 -25.14 22.85 16.05
N LEU A 158 -24.16 22.66 15.18
CA LEU A 158 -23.55 21.36 14.89
C LEU A 158 -22.11 21.37 15.41
N THR A 159 -21.69 20.26 16.00
CA THR A 159 -20.34 20.05 16.49
C THR A 159 -19.76 18.76 15.91
N ALA A 160 -18.48 18.73 15.62
CA ALA A 160 -17.75 17.57 15.14
C ALA A 160 -16.37 17.49 15.77
N ALA A 161 -15.59 16.47 15.44
CA ALA A 161 -14.21 16.32 15.90
C ALA A 161 -13.37 17.56 15.56
N SER A 162 -12.37 17.85 16.41
CA SER A 162 -11.46 18.98 16.21
C SER A 162 -10.78 18.91 14.84
N GLY A 163 -10.81 20.02 14.10
CA GLY A 163 -10.23 20.13 12.75
C GLY A 163 -11.13 19.62 11.62
N ALA A 164 -12.32 19.06 11.93
CA ALA A 164 -13.29 18.68 10.90
C ALA A 164 -14.07 19.89 10.39
N THR A 165 -14.38 19.90 9.09
CA THR A 165 -15.33 20.83 8.48
C THR A 165 -16.68 20.13 8.34
N ILE A 166 -17.77 20.83 8.70
CA ILE A 166 -19.13 20.30 8.60
C ILE A 166 -19.79 20.89 7.35
N TYR A 167 -20.24 20.04 6.46
CA TYR A 167 -21.09 20.38 5.33
C TYR A 167 -22.53 19.98 5.65
N TYR A 168 -23.52 20.77 5.28
CA TYR A 168 -24.91 20.49 5.56
C TYR A 168 -25.82 20.98 4.43
N THR A 169 -26.99 20.38 4.32
CA THR A 169 -28.09 20.82 3.45
C THR A 169 -29.34 21.02 4.29
N THR A 170 -30.31 21.78 3.78
CA THR A 170 -31.62 22.02 4.44
C THR A 170 -32.80 21.66 3.56
N ASP A 171 -32.54 21.15 2.37
CA ASP A 171 -33.52 20.80 1.34
C ASP A 171 -33.73 19.29 1.19
N GLY A 172 -33.01 18.49 2.01
CA GLY A 172 -33.09 17.04 1.99
C GLY A 172 -32.15 16.37 0.97
N SER A 173 -31.32 17.15 0.27
CA SER A 173 -30.24 16.59 -0.54
C SER A 173 -29.06 16.13 0.33
N ASP A 174 -28.24 15.19 -0.21
CA ASP A 174 -27.03 14.77 0.48
C ASP A 174 -25.97 15.87 0.42
N PRO A 175 -25.29 16.20 1.56
CA PRO A 175 -24.20 17.13 1.55
C PRO A 175 -22.97 16.55 0.81
N THR A 176 -22.31 17.40 0.03
CA THR A 176 -21.06 17.08 -0.66
C THR A 176 -19.95 18.02 -0.22
N ASP A 177 -18.71 17.57 -0.26
CA ASP A 177 -17.48 18.33 -0.02
C ASP A 177 -16.85 18.87 -1.33
#